data_9c651beafad5acbe5e90ba0443f6f8e2
#
_entry.id   9c651beafad5acbe5e90ba0443f6f8e2
#
_cell.length_a   1.000
_cell.length_b   1.000
_cell.length_c   1.000
_cell.angle_alpha   90.00
_cell.angle_beta   90.00
_cell.angle_gamma   90.00
#
_symmetry.space_group_name_H-M   'P 1'
#
loop_
_entity.id
_entity.type
_entity.pdbx_description
1 polymer ?
#
loop_
_entity_poly.entity_id
_entity_poly.type
_entity_poly.pdbx_seq_one_letter_code
_entity_poly.pdbx_strand_id
1 'polypeptide(L)'
;MYSILLSLIILNLTLSKLLFNRHVFYKPARISHFYLSNNSIVPEGAIAIAEALKVNSSVSHIHVSYNSIGNEGAIAIAEALKVNSSVSTIYLGNNSIGNEGAIAIAEALKVNSSLSTIYLSNNSINSQIQQSLKSLHKNRIRF
;
A
#
# COMPACT_ATOMS: atom_id res chain seq x y z
N MET A 1 -18.48 12.45 1.34
CA MET A 1 -18.55 11.03 1.75
C MET A 1 -17.17 10.42 1.99
N TYR A 2 -16.15 10.77 1.19
CA TYR A 2 -14.75 10.25 1.32
C TYR A 2 -14.05 10.62 2.64
N SER A 3 -14.30 11.82 3.17
CA SER A 3 -13.68 12.31 4.43
C SER A 3 -14.04 11.45 5.64
N ILE A 4 -15.26 10.93 5.70
CA ILE A 4 -15.74 10.13 6.84
C ILE A 4 -15.13 8.72 6.81
N LEU A 5 -15.02 8.11 5.62
CA LEU A 5 -14.42 6.78 5.47
C LEU A 5 -12.93 6.82 5.79
N LEU A 6 -12.22 7.84 5.31
CA LEU A 6 -10.80 8.07 5.59
C LEU A 6 -10.56 8.34 7.08
N SER A 7 -11.44 9.14 7.73
CA SER A 7 -11.38 9.40 9.16
C SER A 7 -11.64 8.15 10.00
N LEU A 8 -12.57 7.28 9.57
CA LEU A 8 -12.82 5.97 10.21
C LEU A 8 -11.65 5.01 10.07
N ILE A 9 -10.95 5.03 8.92
CA ILE A 9 -9.75 4.22 8.67
C ILE A 9 -8.60 4.69 9.58
N ILE A 10 -8.35 5.99 9.63
CA ILE A 10 -7.33 6.60 10.48
C ILE A 10 -7.69 6.39 11.95
N LEU A 11 -8.95 6.57 12.32
CA LEU A 11 -9.43 6.37 13.69
C LEU A 11 -9.28 4.91 14.15
N ASN A 12 -9.60 3.91 13.31
CA ASN A 12 -9.37 2.50 13.64
C ASN A 12 -7.88 2.16 13.78
N LEU A 13 -7.03 2.74 12.92
CA LEU A 13 -5.58 2.55 12.98
C LEU A 13 -4.93 3.23 14.19
N THR A 14 -5.51 4.35 14.69
CA THR A 14 -5.04 5.06 15.88
C THR A 14 -5.65 4.52 17.18
N LEU A 15 -6.92 4.10 17.18
CA LEU A 15 -7.56 3.47 18.32
C LEU A 15 -6.90 2.15 18.73
N SER A 16 -6.37 1.39 17.78
CA SER A 16 -5.60 0.18 18.10
C SER A 16 -4.32 0.48 18.90
N LYS A 17 -3.75 1.67 18.79
CA LYS A 17 -2.60 2.13 19.61
C LYS A 17 -3.02 2.65 20.99
N LEU A 18 -4.15 3.36 21.09
CA LEU A 18 -4.63 3.93 22.37
C LEU A 18 -5.16 2.87 23.34
N LEU A 19 -5.71 1.76 22.82
CA LEU A 19 -6.20 0.65 23.62
C LEU A 19 -5.11 -0.31 24.10
N PHE A 20 -3.89 -0.20 23.58
CA PHE A 20 -2.77 -1.08 23.94
C PHE A 20 -2.18 -0.77 25.34
N ASN A 21 -2.57 0.35 25.96
CA ASN A 21 -2.00 0.79 27.27
C ASN A 21 -2.88 0.46 28.48
N ARG A 22 -3.86 -0.42 28.37
CA ARG A 22 -4.66 -0.86 29.53
C ARG A 22 -4.71 -2.39 29.57
N HIS A 23 -4.18 -2.96 30.63
CA HIS A 23 -4.17 -4.36 31.02
C HIS A 23 -5.55 -5.03 30.98
N VAL A 24 -6.08 -5.30 29.80
CA VAL A 24 -7.18 -6.22 29.61
C VAL A 24 -6.75 -7.17 28.49
N PHE A 25 -6.72 -8.45 28.72
CA PHE A 25 -6.43 -9.54 27.78
C PHE A 25 -7.50 -9.64 26.67
N TYR A 26 -7.80 -8.53 26.01
CA TYR A 26 -8.56 -8.53 24.76
C TYR A 26 -7.53 -8.52 23.63
N LYS A 27 -7.32 -9.68 23.03
CA LYS A 27 -6.52 -9.77 21.79
C LYS A 27 -7.35 -9.08 20.72
N PRO A 28 -7.07 -7.82 20.33
CA PRO A 28 -7.84 -7.16 19.29
C PRO A 28 -7.71 -8.02 18.04
N ALA A 29 -8.84 -8.26 17.35
CA ALA A 29 -8.81 -8.90 16.06
C ALA A 29 -7.87 -8.08 15.18
N ARG A 30 -6.69 -8.62 14.87
CA ARG A 30 -5.70 -7.94 14.03
C ARG A 30 -6.26 -7.93 12.62
N ILE A 31 -6.66 -6.76 12.13
CA ILE A 31 -7.02 -6.59 10.74
C ILE A 31 -5.73 -6.82 9.93
N SER A 32 -5.65 -7.97 9.28
CA SER A 32 -4.50 -8.35 8.46
C SER A 32 -4.71 -8.05 6.98
N HIS A 33 -5.97 -7.92 6.55
CA HIS A 33 -6.36 -7.66 5.17
C HIS A 33 -7.15 -6.37 5.06
N PHE A 34 -6.80 -5.54 4.10
CA PHE A 34 -7.42 -4.25 3.87
C PHE A 34 -7.98 -4.19 2.45
N TYR A 35 -9.31 -4.19 2.33
CA TYR A 35 -10.02 -4.24 1.06
C TYR A 35 -10.59 -2.87 0.70
N LEU A 36 -9.94 -2.17 -0.20
CA LEU A 36 -10.30 -0.84 -0.71
C LEU A 36 -10.38 -0.79 -2.24
N SER A 37 -10.47 -1.93 -2.89
CA SER A 37 -10.61 -1.98 -4.34
C SER A 37 -11.92 -1.34 -4.79
N ASN A 38 -11.89 -0.66 -5.96
CA ASN A 38 -13.07 -0.09 -6.59
C ASN A 38 -13.78 1.01 -5.74
N ASN A 39 -13.02 1.92 -5.15
CA ASN A 39 -13.51 2.97 -4.26
C ASN A 39 -13.21 4.40 -4.76
N SER A 40 -12.77 4.57 -6.01
CA SER A 40 -12.40 5.87 -6.59
C SER A 40 -11.38 6.64 -5.73
N ILE A 41 -10.43 5.92 -5.12
CA ILE A 41 -9.36 6.54 -4.35
C ILE A 41 -8.47 7.33 -5.30
N VAL A 42 -8.37 8.62 -5.06
CA VAL A 42 -7.50 9.58 -5.76
C VAL A 42 -6.13 9.67 -5.07
N PRO A 43 -5.13 10.36 -5.66
CA PRO A 43 -3.78 10.42 -5.08
C PRO A 43 -3.75 10.84 -3.61
N GLU A 44 -4.55 11.82 -3.20
CA GLU A 44 -4.63 12.29 -1.82
C GLU A 44 -5.10 11.18 -0.84
N GLY A 45 -6.04 10.34 -1.29
CA GLY A 45 -6.48 9.18 -0.53
C GLY A 45 -5.38 8.14 -0.37
N ALA A 46 -4.59 7.91 -1.42
CA ALA A 46 -3.44 7.01 -1.38
C ALA A 46 -2.31 7.54 -0.48
N ILE A 47 -2.08 8.85 -0.47
CA ILE A 47 -1.14 9.51 0.45
C ILE A 47 -1.58 9.28 1.91
N ALA A 48 -2.86 9.45 2.21
CA ALA A 48 -3.36 9.21 3.57
C ALA A 48 -3.23 7.73 3.99
N ILE A 49 -3.45 6.78 3.07
CA ILE A 49 -3.19 5.35 3.30
C ILE A 49 -1.69 5.13 3.58
N ALA A 50 -0.81 5.75 2.81
CA ALA A 50 0.64 5.66 2.98
C ALA A 50 1.08 6.16 4.36
N GLU A 51 0.57 7.30 4.82
CA GLU A 51 0.89 7.82 6.17
C GLU A 51 0.42 6.85 7.27
N ALA A 52 -0.76 6.26 7.12
CA ALA A 52 -1.25 5.24 8.05
C ALA A 52 -0.35 3.99 8.05
N LEU A 53 0.16 3.57 6.90
CA LEU A 53 1.05 2.41 6.78
C LEU A 53 2.40 2.61 7.47
N LYS A 54 2.93 3.84 7.54
CA LYS A 54 4.20 4.13 8.23
C LYS A 54 4.17 3.73 9.71
N VAL A 55 3.00 3.74 10.33
CA VAL A 55 2.81 3.44 11.76
C VAL A 55 2.04 2.15 12.03
N ASN A 56 1.42 1.56 11.01
CA ASN A 56 0.68 0.31 11.14
C ASN A 56 1.61 -0.90 11.08
N SER A 57 1.43 -1.83 12.01
CA SER A 57 2.21 -3.07 12.11
C SER A 57 1.34 -4.34 12.06
N SER A 58 0.06 -4.22 11.70
CA SER A 58 -0.88 -5.36 11.71
C SER A 58 -1.36 -5.77 10.32
N VAL A 59 -1.45 -4.82 9.38
CA VAL A 59 -1.91 -5.08 8.02
C VAL A 59 -0.79 -5.77 7.23
N SER A 60 -1.12 -6.94 6.67
CA SER A 60 -0.21 -7.72 5.83
C SER A 60 -0.60 -7.74 4.35
N HIS A 61 -1.89 -7.55 4.04
CA HIS A 61 -2.40 -7.56 2.68
C HIS A 61 -3.24 -6.31 2.40
N ILE A 62 -2.93 -5.63 1.29
CA ILE A 62 -3.63 -4.40 0.89
C ILE A 62 -4.19 -4.58 -0.53
N HIS A 63 -5.50 -4.44 -0.66
CA HIS A 63 -6.21 -4.51 -1.93
C HIS A 63 -6.75 -3.11 -2.29
N VAL A 64 -6.06 -2.40 -3.17
CA VAL A 64 -6.43 -1.05 -3.65
C VAL A 64 -6.52 -0.98 -5.17
N SER A 65 -6.70 -2.12 -5.82
CA SER A 65 -6.91 -2.19 -7.28
C SER A 65 -8.17 -1.44 -7.71
N TYR A 66 -8.22 -1.05 -8.98
CA TYR A 66 -9.38 -0.34 -9.56
C TYR A 66 -9.70 0.98 -8.83
N ASN A 67 -8.68 1.83 -8.71
CA ASN A 67 -8.78 3.18 -8.16
C ASN A 67 -8.07 4.17 -9.11
N SER A 68 -7.86 5.41 -8.67
CA SER A 68 -7.19 6.46 -9.44
C SER A 68 -5.95 6.99 -8.71
N ILE A 69 -5.14 6.08 -8.16
CA ILE A 69 -4.01 6.40 -7.29
C ILE A 69 -2.93 7.24 -8.01
N GLY A 70 -2.68 6.96 -9.29
CA GLY A 70 -1.69 7.68 -10.09
C GLY A 70 -0.24 7.52 -9.61
N ASN A 71 0.67 8.29 -10.21
CA ASN A 71 2.08 8.29 -9.82
C ASN A 71 2.29 8.83 -8.41
N GLU A 72 1.65 9.92 -8.07
CA GLU A 72 1.81 10.61 -6.79
C GLU A 72 1.44 9.70 -5.61
N GLY A 73 0.28 9.03 -5.68
CA GLY A 73 -0.13 8.08 -4.67
C GLY A 73 0.78 6.85 -4.61
N ALA A 74 1.26 6.35 -5.76
CA ALA A 74 2.20 5.24 -5.82
C ALA A 74 3.56 5.58 -5.20
N ILE A 75 4.06 6.80 -5.40
CA ILE A 75 5.29 7.31 -4.76
C ILE A 75 5.11 7.38 -3.24
N ALA A 76 3.98 7.92 -2.76
CA ALA A 76 3.71 7.97 -1.32
C ALA A 76 3.65 6.57 -0.69
N ILE A 77 2.99 5.61 -1.35
CA ILE A 77 2.97 4.21 -0.92
C ILE A 77 4.38 3.62 -0.89
N ALA A 78 5.20 3.89 -1.92
CA ALA A 78 6.59 3.44 -1.96
C ALA A 78 7.41 3.96 -0.77
N GLU A 79 7.27 5.24 -0.42
CA GLU A 79 7.95 5.82 0.75
C GLU A 79 7.49 5.17 2.07
N ALA A 80 6.20 4.88 2.20
CA ALA A 80 5.69 4.16 3.36
C ALA A 80 6.25 2.73 3.45
N LEU A 81 6.37 2.04 2.32
CA LEU A 81 6.93 0.69 2.26
C LEU A 81 8.40 0.63 2.66
N LYS A 82 9.18 1.71 2.53
CA LYS A 82 10.58 1.73 2.98
C LYS A 82 10.71 1.53 4.51
N VAL A 83 9.70 1.91 5.27
CA VAL A 83 9.70 1.82 6.75
C VAL A 83 8.70 0.79 7.30
N ASN A 84 7.69 0.40 6.51
CA ASN A 84 6.72 -0.61 6.92
C ASN A 84 7.30 -2.01 6.77
N SER A 85 7.19 -2.82 7.82
CA SER A 85 7.67 -4.20 7.87
C SER A 85 6.54 -5.25 8.03
N SER A 86 5.28 -4.84 7.96
CA SER A 86 4.13 -5.75 8.13
C SER A 86 3.47 -6.16 6.81
N VAL A 87 3.49 -5.27 5.81
CA VAL A 87 2.87 -5.55 4.51
C VAL A 87 3.70 -6.55 3.73
N SER A 88 3.08 -7.67 3.38
CA SER A 88 3.67 -8.74 2.57
C SER A 88 3.14 -8.77 1.14
N THR A 89 1.92 -8.30 0.92
CA THR A 89 1.30 -8.29 -0.41
C THR A 89 0.49 -7.02 -0.63
N ILE A 90 0.65 -6.41 -1.81
CA ILE A 90 -0.15 -5.25 -2.20
C ILE A 90 -0.66 -5.38 -3.64
N TYR A 91 -1.95 -5.11 -3.85
CA TYR A 91 -2.63 -5.13 -5.15
C TYR A 91 -2.92 -3.70 -5.59
N LEU A 92 -2.20 -3.25 -6.62
CA LEU A 92 -2.26 -1.90 -7.20
C LEU A 92 -2.69 -1.92 -8.68
N GLY A 93 -3.24 -3.01 -9.16
CA GLY A 93 -3.69 -3.11 -10.56
C GLY A 93 -4.78 -2.10 -10.90
N ASN A 94 -4.81 -1.60 -12.13
CA ASN A 94 -5.82 -0.62 -12.61
C ASN A 94 -5.85 0.67 -11.75
N ASN A 95 -4.73 1.39 -11.68
CA ASN A 95 -4.59 2.60 -10.86
C ASN A 95 -3.97 3.79 -11.60
N SER A 96 -3.80 3.71 -12.92
CA SER A 96 -3.16 4.75 -13.74
C SER A 96 -1.73 5.10 -13.29
N ILE A 97 -1.03 4.14 -12.65
CA ILE A 97 0.36 4.30 -12.25
C ILE A 97 1.24 4.28 -13.48
N GLY A 98 2.06 5.29 -13.67
CA GLY A 98 3.01 5.38 -14.76
C GLY A 98 4.41 4.89 -14.36
N ASN A 99 5.38 5.19 -15.23
CA ASN A 99 6.76 4.77 -15.04
C ASN A 99 7.37 5.29 -13.73
N GLU A 100 7.11 6.54 -13.36
CA GLU A 100 7.67 7.18 -12.16
C GLU A 100 7.22 6.44 -10.89
N GLY A 101 5.91 6.19 -10.77
CA GLY A 101 5.37 5.44 -9.62
C GLY A 101 5.93 4.03 -9.53
N ALA A 102 6.06 3.34 -10.67
CA ALA A 102 6.63 1.99 -10.72
C ALA A 102 8.11 1.96 -10.33
N ILE A 103 8.90 2.95 -10.76
CA ILE A 103 10.31 3.09 -10.37
C ILE A 103 10.43 3.37 -8.87
N ALA A 104 9.61 4.26 -8.31
CA ALA A 104 9.62 4.53 -6.87
C ALA A 104 9.32 3.27 -6.05
N ILE A 105 8.35 2.46 -6.48
CA ILE A 105 8.05 1.17 -5.86
C ILE A 105 9.26 0.22 -5.93
N ALA A 106 9.92 0.14 -7.08
CA ALA A 106 11.10 -0.71 -7.25
C ALA A 106 12.25 -0.27 -6.33
N GLU A 107 12.47 1.04 -6.17
CA GLU A 107 13.47 1.57 -5.21
C GLU A 107 13.11 1.21 -3.76
N ALA A 108 11.84 1.26 -3.38
CA ALA A 108 11.41 0.82 -2.06
C ALA A 108 11.69 -0.67 -1.82
N LEU A 109 11.55 -1.50 -2.85
CA LEU A 109 11.85 -2.93 -2.77
C LEU A 109 13.33 -3.27 -2.54
N LYS A 110 14.25 -2.34 -2.79
CA LYS A 110 15.68 -2.54 -2.49
C LYS A 110 15.95 -2.59 -0.98
N VAL A 111 15.16 -1.86 -0.20
CA VAL A 111 15.32 -1.78 1.26
C VAL A 111 14.25 -2.54 2.04
N ASN A 112 13.07 -2.72 1.46
CA ASN A 112 11.98 -3.47 2.09
C ASN A 112 12.17 -4.98 1.88
N SER A 113 12.26 -5.74 2.95
CA SER A 113 12.38 -7.19 2.95
C SER A 113 11.07 -7.94 3.26
N SER A 114 10.05 -7.25 3.77
CA SER A 114 8.77 -7.86 4.17
C SER A 114 7.80 -8.04 3.00
N LEU A 115 7.81 -7.12 2.02
CA LEU A 115 6.93 -7.18 0.87
C LEU A 115 7.38 -8.28 -0.09
N SER A 116 6.64 -9.37 -0.15
CA SER A 116 6.94 -10.51 -1.02
C SER A 116 6.36 -10.37 -2.42
N THR A 117 5.21 -9.72 -2.56
CA THR A 117 4.56 -9.58 -3.87
C THR A 117 3.81 -8.25 -4.01
N ILE A 118 3.98 -7.61 -5.16
CA ILE A 118 3.21 -6.45 -5.59
C ILE A 118 2.63 -6.69 -6.99
N TYR A 119 1.33 -6.41 -7.16
CA TYR A 119 0.61 -6.53 -8.42
C TYR A 119 0.38 -5.15 -9.02
N LEU A 120 0.88 -4.92 -10.24
CA LEU A 120 0.84 -3.65 -10.96
C LEU A 120 0.17 -3.78 -12.35
N SER A 121 -0.56 -4.87 -12.60
CA SER A 121 -1.20 -5.11 -13.91
C SER A 121 -2.15 -3.97 -14.30
N ASN A 122 -2.28 -3.74 -15.61
CA ASN A 122 -3.18 -2.73 -16.17
C ASN A 122 -2.93 -1.31 -15.62
N ASN A 123 -1.67 -0.93 -15.54
CA ASN A 123 -1.23 0.43 -15.23
C ASN A 123 -0.54 1.05 -16.47
N SER A 124 -0.24 2.33 -16.43
CA SER A 124 0.38 3.08 -17.55
C SER A 124 1.91 2.95 -17.59
N ILE A 125 2.41 1.76 -17.28
CA ILE A 125 3.86 1.46 -17.23
C ILE A 125 4.28 0.88 -18.58
N ASN A 126 5.25 1.50 -19.26
CA ASN A 126 5.71 1.01 -20.55
C ASN A 126 6.44 -0.35 -20.45
N SER A 127 6.46 -1.09 -21.55
CA SER A 127 7.00 -2.45 -21.60
C SER A 127 8.50 -2.53 -21.26
N GLN A 128 9.27 -1.51 -21.61
CA GLN A 128 10.70 -1.45 -21.32
C GLN A 128 10.95 -1.35 -19.81
N ILE A 129 10.20 -0.50 -19.11
CA ILE A 129 10.28 -0.37 -17.64
C ILE A 129 9.77 -1.66 -16.98
N GLN A 130 8.64 -2.23 -17.43
CA GLN A 130 8.15 -3.50 -16.89
C GLN A 130 9.21 -4.61 -16.98
N GLN A 131 9.90 -4.72 -18.13
CA GLN A 131 10.94 -5.72 -18.35
C GLN A 131 12.15 -5.48 -17.43
N SER A 132 12.59 -4.23 -17.30
CA SER A 132 13.69 -3.87 -16.39
C SER A 132 13.35 -4.19 -14.93
N LEU A 133 12.15 -3.83 -14.46
CA LEU A 133 11.72 -4.08 -13.09
C LEU A 133 11.54 -5.58 -12.79
N LYS A 134 11.04 -6.36 -13.76
CA LYS A 134 10.99 -7.83 -13.64
C LYS A 134 12.37 -8.45 -13.51
N SER A 135 13.36 -7.95 -14.24
CA SER A 135 14.73 -8.46 -14.18
C SER A 135 15.40 -8.17 -12.83
N LEU A 136 15.17 -6.96 -12.27
CA LEU A 136 15.74 -6.52 -11.00
C LEU A 136 15.11 -7.19 -9.77
N HIS A 137 13.78 -7.40 -9.80
CA HIS A 137 13.00 -7.87 -8.66
C HIS A 137 12.26 -9.20 -8.94
N LYS A 138 12.87 -10.07 -9.73
CA LYS A 138 12.39 -11.34 -10.31
C LYS A 138 10.97 -11.80 -9.92
N ASN A 139 10.71 -12.12 -8.68
CA ASN A 139 9.43 -12.70 -8.26
C ASN A 139 8.55 -11.77 -7.41
N ARG A 140 8.99 -10.54 -7.15
CA ARG A 140 8.29 -9.61 -6.25
C ARG A 140 7.32 -8.68 -6.98
N ILE A 141 7.54 -8.41 -8.28
CA ILE A 141 6.68 -7.54 -9.09
C ILE A 141 5.93 -8.37 -10.14
N ARG A 142 4.61 -8.19 -10.21
CA ARG A 142 3.69 -8.80 -11.18
C ARG A 142 2.99 -7.70 -12.00
N PHE A 143 3.06 -7.78 -13.32
CA PHE A 143 2.37 -6.89 -14.25
C PHE A 143 1.25 -7.63 -14.96
#